data_0dd81612a8f2d267d085fbbbdd1ee890
#
_entry.id   0dd81612a8f2d267d085fbbbdd1ee890
#
_cell.length_a   1.000
_cell.length_b   1.000
_cell.length_c   1.000
_cell.angle_alpha   90.00
_cell.angle_beta   90.00
_cell.angle_gamma   90.00
#
_symmetry.space_group_name_H-M   'P 1'
#
loop_
_entity.id
_entity.type
_entity.pdbx_description
1 polymer ?
#
loop_
_entity_poly.entity_id
_entity_poly.type
_entity_poly.pdbx_seq_one_letter_code
_entity_poly.pdbx_strand_id
1 'polypeptide(L)'
;DETKRRGLCEEYAALWDNARTNGDIFNLACSVKGADYICSAIHNGYFLNRDELATLLQEYVNGRRISKQKGYTTALYCHDSDITAKTTVIIAVYGSYSITVPEGHACQIFTAGNTRLTVNAQGKAILINYDSMTPTVTGNVKTIDPSESTTSFLHRK
;
A
#
# COMPACT_ATOMS: atom_id res chain seq x y z
N ASP A 1 3.47 1.09 22.19
CA ASP A 1 2.69 1.56 21.06
C ASP A 1 2.08 0.41 20.29
N GLU A 2 1.01 0.66 19.59
CA GLU A 2 0.23 -0.37 18.90
C GLU A 2 1.03 -1.09 17.82
N THR A 3 1.86 -0.35 17.12
CA THR A 3 2.73 -0.89 16.07
C THR A 3 3.66 -1.96 16.62
N LYS A 4 4.29 -1.68 17.75
CA LYS A 4 5.21 -2.62 18.38
C LYS A 4 4.49 -3.84 18.93
N ARG A 5 3.32 -3.67 19.49
CA ARG A 5 2.52 -4.78 20.01
C ARG A 5 2.08 -5.74 18.91
N ARG A 6 2.00 -5.27 17.67
CA ARG A 6 1.57 -6.08 16.54
C ARG A 6 2.72 -6.81 15.84
N GLY A 7 3.92 -6.82 16.43
CA GLY A 7 5.03 -7.61 15.93
C GLY A 7 5.88 -6.95 14.87
N LEU A 8 5.85 -5.63 14.78
CA LEU A 8 6.75 -4.91 13.90
C LEU A 8 8.19 -5.10 14.38
N CYS A 9 9.13 -5.26 13.46
CA CYS A 9 10.53 -5.43 13.84
C CYS A 9 11.07 -4.15 14.51
N GLU A 10 12.03 -4.32 15.42
CA GLU A 10 12.57 -3.22 16.22
C GLU A 10 13.14 -2.09 15.38
N GLU A 11 13.89 -2.41 14.35
CA GLU A 11 14.49 -1.40 13.48
C GLU A 11 13.45 -0.52 12.83
N TYR A 12 12.40 -1.14 12.30
CA TYR A 12 11.35 -0.40 11.63
C TYR A 12 10.50 0.39 12.64
N ALA A 13 10.22 -0.20 13.79
CA ALA A 13 9.52 0.50 14.88
C ALA A 13 10.31 1.74 15.32
N ALA A 14 11.63 1.63 15.41
CA ALA A 14 12.49 2.77 15.77
C ALA A 14 12.38 3.90 14.74
N LEU A 15 12.28 3.59 13.46
CA LEU A 15 12.10 4.60 12.42
C LEU A 15 10.76 5.34 12.61
N TRP A 16 9.70 4.63 12.96
CA TRP A 16 8.41 5.26 13.27
C TRP A 16 8.50 6.15 14.51
N ASP A 17 9.16 5.69 15.56
CA ASP A 17 9.33 6.47 16.78
C ASP A 17 10.12 7.76 16.54
N ASN A 18 11.00 7.77 15.56
CA ASN A 18 11.83 8.91 15.22
C ASN A 18 11.22 9.83 14.15
N ALA A 19 10.08 9.45 13.58
CA ALA A 19 9.40 10.29 12.61
C ALA A 19 8.90 11.56 13.29
N ARG A 20 9.16 12.71 12.70
CA ARG A 20 8.83 14.03 13.27
C ARG A 20 7.86 14.82 12.42
N THR A 21 7.74 14.50 11.13
CA THR A 21 6.91 15.24 10.20
C THR A 21 5.98 14.29 9.46
N ASN A 22 4.93 14.84 8.84
CA ASN A 22 4.06 14.05 7.98
C ASN A 22 4.83 13.48 6.78
N GLY A 23 5.85 14.19 6.32
CA GLY A 23 6.73 13.67 5.27
C GLY A 23 7.51 12.44 5.71
N ASP A 24 8.01 12.42 6.95
CA ASP A 24 8.68 11.25 7.51
C ASP A 24 7.72 10.07 7.60
N ILE A 25 6.51 10.31 8.09
CA ILE A 25 5.46 9.29 8.20
C ILE A 25 5.11 8.75 6.81
N PHE A 26 4.92 9.63 5.84
CA PHE A 26 4.61 9.24 4.46
C PHE A 26 5.71 8.35 3.88
N ASN A 27 6.97 8.74 4.06
CA ASN A 27 8.10 7.97 3.54
C ASN A 27 8.19 6.57 4.16
N LEU A 28 7.92 6.46 5.46
CA LEU A 28 7.87 5.16 6.12
C LEU A 28 6.69 4.33 5.63
N ALA A 29 5.53 4.95 5.52
CA ALA A 29 4.30 4.30 5.05
C ALA A 29 4.46 3.77 3.63
N CYS A 30 5.16 4.51 2.79
CA CYS A 30 5.34 4.17 1.38
C CYS A 30 6.57 3.30 1.08
N SER A 31 7.30 2.87 2.09
CA SER A 31 8.29 1.81 1.90
C SER A 31 7.56 0.49 1.62
N VAL A 32 8.23 -0.48 1.01
CA VAL A 32 7.61 -1.80 0.75
C VAL A 32 7.13 -2.43 2.04
N LYS A 33 7.92 -2.34 3.09
CA LYS A 33 7.53 -2.82 4.43
C LYS A 33 6.34 -2.06 4.98
N GLY A 34 6.32 -0.74 4.78
CA GLY A 34 5.23 0.12 5.22
C GLY A 34 3.93 -0.18 4.50
N ALA A 35 3.98 -0.41 3.20
CA ALA A 35 2.80 -0.74 2.40
C ALA A 35 2.14 -2.02 2.92
N ASP A 36 2.93 -3.05 3.14
CA ASP A 36 2.44 -4.32 3.68
C ASP A 36 1.87 -4.14 5.09
N TYR A 37 2.58 -3.41 5.94
CA TYR A 37 2.14 -3.13 7.30
C TYR A 37 0.83 -2.34 7.33
N ILE A 38 0.73 -1.28 6.53
CA ILE A 38 -0.48 -0.45 6.49
C ILE A 38 -1.69 -1.28 6.08
N CYS A 39 -1.57 -2.07 5.04
CA CYS A 39 -2.68 -2.88 4.57
C CYS A 39 -3.06 -3.95 5.58
N SER A 40 -2.10 -4.56 6.23
CA SER A 40 -2.33 -5.50 7.32
C SER A 40 -3.04 -4.82 8.50
N ALA A 41 -2.60 -3.63 8.87
CA ALA A 41 -3.18 -2.87 9.96
C ALA A 41 -4.64 -2.47 9.67
N ILE A 42 -4.91 -2.02 8.45
CA ILE A 42 -6.26 -1.70 8.00
C ILE A 42 -7.14 -2.94 8.07
N HIS A 43 -6.67 -4.05 7.55
CA HIS A 43 -7.41 -5.31 7.54
C HIS A 43 -7.76 -5.76 8.96
N ASN A 44 -6.85 -5.60 9.90
CA ASN A 44 -7.03 -6.00 11.29
C ASN A 44 -7.71 -4.94 12.15
N GLY A 45 -8.05 -3.78 11.59
CA GLY A 45 -8.88 -2.78 12.24
C GLY A 45 -8.18 -1.88 13.27
N TYR A 46 -6.86 -1.77 13.22
CA TYR A 46 -6.13 -0.92 14.17
C TYR A 46 -5.33 0.22 13.51
N PHE A 47 -5.75 0.61 12.33
CA PHE A 47 -5.13 1.73 11.63
C PHE A 47 -6.12 2.88 11.47
N LEU A 48 -5.66 4.00 10.97
CA LEU A 48 -6.49 5.17 10.68
C LEU A 48 -7.56 4.83 9.64
N ASN A 49 -8.77 5.37 9.82
CA ASN A 49 -9.80 5.24 8.79
C ASN A 49 -9.48 6.17 7.61
N ARG A 50 -10.32 6.10 6.57
CA ARG A 50 -10.09 6.88 5.35
C ARG A 50 -9.94 8.39 5.61
N ASP A 51 -10.85 8.96 6.40
CA ASP A 51 -10.88 10.40 6.63
C ASP A 51 -9.69 10.85 7.48
N GLU A 52 -9.33 10.06 8.48
CA GLU A 52 -8.16 10.32 9.31
C GLU A 52 -6.87 10.25 8.49
N LEU A 53 -6.75 9.24 7.63
CA LEU A 53 -5.57 9.09 6.77
C LEU A 53 -5.48 10.25 5.78
N ALA A 54 -6.58 10.59 5.13
CA ALA A 54 -6.63 11.70 4.17
C ALA A 54 -6.29 13.04 4.83
N THR A 55 -6.78 13.26 6.04
CA THR A 55 -6.49 14.50 6.79
C THR A 55 -5.04 14.59 7.19
N LEU A 56 -4.48 13.49 7.71
CA LEU A 56 -3.09 13.46 8.17
C LEU A 56 -2.10 13.66 7.01
N LEU A 57 -2.38 13.07 5.86
CA LEU A 57 -1.45 13.03 4.74
C LEU A 57 -1.98 13.74 3.50
N GLN A 58 -2.81 14.78 3.67
CA GLN A 58 -3.52 15.42 2.56
C GLN A 58 -2.63 15.89 1.41
N GLU A 59 -1.38 16.23 1.68
CA GLU A 59 -0.42 16.65 0.64
C GLU A 59 0.14 15.45 -0.13
N TYR A 60 -0.02 14.26 0.39
CA TYR A 60 0.68 13.06 -0.09
C TYR A 60 -0.24 12.02 -0.71
N VAL A 61 -1.53 12.07 -0.38
CA VAL A 61 -2.48 11.07 -0.88
C VAL A 61 -2.94 11.38 -2.30
N ASN A 62 -3.57 10.40 -2.94
CA ASN A 62 -4.09 10.45 -4.30
C ASN A 62 -3.00 10.73 -5.35
N GLY A 63 -1.80 10.21 -5.09
CA GLY A 63 -0.69 10.33 -6.01
C GLY A 63 -0.13 11.74 -6.17
N ARG A 64 -0.57 12.68 -5.33
CA ARG A 64 -0.08 14.06 -5.41
C ARG A 64 1.41 14.16 -5.14
N ARG A 65 1.89 13.32 -4.26
CA ARG A 65 3.29 13.30 -3.93
C ARG A 65 3.77 11.85 -3.87
N ILE A 66 4.75 11.55 -4.69
CA ILE A 66 5.30 10.21 -4.81
C ILE A 66 6.50 10.08 -3.91
N SER A 67 6.52 9.05 -3.07
CA SER A 67 7.70 8.72 -2.28
C SER A 67 8.72 8.02 -3.17
N LYS A 68 9.96 8.48 -3.12
CA LYS A 68 11.07 7.82 -3.80
C LYS A 68 11.93 7.12 -2.76
N GLN A 69 11.96 5.80 -2.86
CA GLN A 69 12.79 4.97 -2.01
C GLN A 69 13.86 4.31 -2.88
N LYS A 70 14.85 3.72 -2.23
CA LYS A 70 15.94 3.07 -2.93
C LYS A 70 15.43 1.97 -3.85
N GLY A 71 15.55 2.19 -5.15
CA GLY A 71 15.18 1.21 -6.15
C GLY A 71 13.71 1.14 -6.53
N TYR A 72 12.84 1.97 -5.96
CA TYR A 72 11.42 1.97 -6.32
C TYR A 72 10.75 3.32 -6.01
N THR A 73 9.56 3.50 -6.58
CA THR A 73 8.70 4.67 -6.32
C THR A 73 7.33 4.17 -5.87
N THR A 74 6.69 4.91 -4.95
CA THR A 74 5.39 4.53 -4.39
C THR A 74 4.41 5.70 -4.47
N ALA A 75 3.18 5.41 -4.83
CA ALA A 75 2.06 6.35 -4.75
C ALA A 75 0.98 5.80 -3.82
N LEU A 76 0.44 6.66 -2.97
CA LEU A 76 -0.62 6.33 -2.01
C LEU A 76 -1.93 6.97 -2.45
N TYR A 77 -2.99 6.16 -2.47
CA TYR A 77 -4.35 6.60 -2.83
C TYR A 77 -5.33 6.19 -1.73
N CYS A 78 -6.18 7.12 -1.29
CA CYS A 78 -7.26 6.81 -0.34
C CYS A 78 -8.60 7.42 -0.75
N HIS A 79 -8.76 7.78 -2.01
CA HIS A 79 -10.03 8.20 -2.62
C HIS A 79 -10.20 7.53 -3.96
N ASP A 80 -11.46 7.32 -4.36
CA ASP A 80 -11.80 6.72 -5.66
C ASP A 80 -10.99 7.37 -6.78
N SER A 81 -10.36 6.56 -7.60
CA SER A 81 -9.46 7.05 -8.65
C SER A 81 -9.35 6.09 -9.82
N ASP A 82 -9.20 6.67 -11.01
CA ASP A 82 -8.73 5.95 -12.18
C ASP A 82 -7.23 6.21 -12.30
N ILE A 83 -6.45 5.15 -12.24
CA ILE A 83 -5.00 5.24 -12.13
C ILE A 83 -4.34 4.58 -13.34
N THR A 84 -3.45 5.32 -14.00
CA THR A 84 -2.49 4.73 -14.92
C THR A 84 -1.19 4.59 -14.16
N ALA A 85 -0.72 3.37 -13.95
CA ALA A 85 0.43 3.12 -13.10
C ALA A 85 1.70 3.78 -13.68
N LYS A 86 2.31 4.64 -12.89
CA LYS A 86 3.57 5.32 -13.21
C LYS A 86 4.65 5.01 -12.19
N THR A 87 4.27 4.38 -11.09
CA THR A 87 5.17 4.03 -10.01
C THR A 87 5.34 2.51 -9.95
N THR A 88 6.36 2.06 -9.25
CA THR A 88 6.61 0.63 -9.08
C THR A 88 5.77 0.01 -7.97
N VAL A 89 5.26 0.85 -7.05
CA VAL A 89 4.36 0.43 -5.97
C VAL A 89 3.17 1.37 -5.91
N ILE A 90 1.99 0.80 -5.75
CA ILE A 90 0.74 1.54 -5.50
C ILE A 90 0.11 0.98 -4.23
N ILE A 91 -0.27 1.89 -3.32
CA ILE A 91 -1.07 1.56 -2.15
C ILE A 91 -2.44 2.19 -2.39
N ALA A 92 -3.48 1.36 -2.59
CA ALA A 92 -4.83 1.81 -2.87
C ALA A 92 -5.77 1.27 -1.80
N VAL A 93 -6.26 2.16 -0.94
CA VAL A 93 -7.04 1.77 0.24
C VAL A 93 -8.32 2.61 0.34
N TYR A 94 -9.36 2.03 0.93
CA TYR A 94 -10.59 2.72 1.29
C TYR A 94 -11.34 3.35 0.11
N GLY A 95 -11.37 2.75 -1.06
CA GLY A 95 -12.07 3.36 -2.18
C GLY A 95 -12.37 2.40 -3.30
N SER A 96 -12.75 2.97 -4.45
CA SER A 96 -12.97 2.25 -5.69
C SER A 96 -11.91 2.69 -6.69
N TYR A 97 -11.19 1.72 -7.25
CA TYR A 97 -10.06 2.01 -8.11
C TYR A 97 -10.12 1.21 -9.40
N SER A 98 -9.74 1.87 -10.47
CA SER A 98 -9.45 1.23 -11.75
C SER A 98 -8.00 1.51 -12.08
N ILE A 99 -7.17 0.47 -12.09
CA ILE A 99 -5.72 0.61 -12.28
C ILE A 99 -5.33 -0.05 -13.61
N THR A 100 -4.70 0.73 -14.47
CA THR A 100 -4.12 0.24 -15.71
C THR A 100 -2.60 0.21 -15.56
N VAL A 101 -1.99 -0.93 -15.83
CA VAL A 101 -0.53 -1.07 -15.84
C VAL A 101 -0.11 -1.16 -17.31
N PRO A 102 0.53 -0.10 -17.85
CA PRO A 102 0.89 -0.07 -19.27
C PRO A 102 1.90 -1.14 -19.66
N GLU A 103 1.92 -1.44 -20.95
CA GLU A 103 2.93 -2.33 -21.50
C GLU A 103 4.34 -1.82 -21.17
N GLY A 104 5.22 -2.73 -20.78
CA GLY A 104 6.60 -2.39 -20.42
C GLY A 104 6.77 -1.92 -18.99
N HIS A 105 5.68 -1.75 -18.22
CA HIS A 105 5.73 -1.33 -16.83
C HIS A 105 5.42 -2.50 -15.91
N ALA A 106 6.08 -2.54 -14.76
CA ALA A 106 5.81 -3.52 -13.71
C ALA A 106 5.41 -2.78 -12.43
N CYS A 107 4.34 -3.21 -11.80
CA CYS A 107 3.79 -2.54 -10.62
C CYS A 107 3.35 -3.55 -9.58
N GLN A 108 3.64 -3.24 -8.31
CA GLN A 108 3.17 -3.98 -7.16
C GLN A 108 2.04 -3.18 -6.52
N ILE A 109 0.88 -3.80 -6.33
CA ILE A 109 -0.33 -3.12 -5.86
C ILE A 109 -0.75 -3.72 -4.51
N PHE A 110 -0.84 -2.86 -3.49
CA PHE A 110 -1.32 -3.24 -2.16
C PHE A 110 -2.70 -2.63 -1.95
N THR A 111 -3.65 -3.41 -1.46
CA THR A 111 -5.01 -2.94 -1.21
C THR A 111 -5.60 -3.52 0.08
N ALA A 112 -6.41 -2.71 0.76
CA ALA A 112 -7.13 -3.07 1.99
C ALA A 112 -8.25 -2.07 2.24
N GLY A 113 -9.14 -2.37 3.20
CA GLY A 113 -10.18 -1.42 3.63
C GLY A 113 -11.45 -1.50 2.82
N ASN A 114 -11.88 -2.70 2.42
CA ASN A 114 -13.07 -2.94 1.60
C ASN A 114 -12.99 -2.20 0.25
N THR A 115 -11.83 -2.28 -0.35
CA THR A 115 -11.55 -1.60 -1.61
C THR A 115 -12.14 -2.38 -2.78
N ARG A 116 -12.83 -1.66 -3.65
CA ARG A 116 -13.27 -2.19 -4.95
C ARG A 116 -12.16 -1.95 -5.94
N LEU A 117 -11.67 -3.01 -6.55
CA LEU A 117 -10.48 -2.91 -7.38
C LEU A 117 -10.68 -3.61 -8.71
N THR A 118 -10.35 -2.88 -9.77
CA THR A 118 -10.23 -3.41 -11.13
C THR A 118 -8.80 -3.16 -11.59
N VAL A 119 -8.11 -4.20 -12.04
CA VAL A 119 -6.74 -4.08 -12.55
C VAL A 119 -6.68 -4.63 -13.96
N ASN A 120 -6.18 -3.82 -14.87
CA ASN A 120 -5.90 -4.24 -16.25
C ASN A 120 -4.40 -4.07 -16.49
N ALA A 121 -3.69 -5.18 -16.61
CA ALA A 121 -2.25 -5.16 -16.79
C ALA A 121 -1.84 -5.62 -18.19
N GLN A 122 -1.47 -4.67 -19.02
CA GLN A 122 -0.78 -4.94 -20.29
C GLN A 122 0.70 -5.23 -20.02
N GLY A 123 1.26 -4.54 -19.02
CA GLY A 123 2.55 -4.85 -18.46
C GLY A 123 2.47 -6.00 -17.48
N LYS A 124 3.02 -5.81 -16.27
CA LYS A 124 3.01 -6.83 -15.22
C LYS A 124 2.53 -6.23 -13.91
N ALA A 125 1.57 -6.88 -13.27
CA ALA A 125 1.11 -6.47 -11.96
C ALA A 125 1.21 -7.63 -10.96
N ILE A 126 1.64 -7.31 -9.75
CA ILE A 126 1.59 -8.21 -8.60
C ILE A 126 0.62 -7.57 -7.61
N LEU A 127 -0.45 -8.28 -7.29
CA LEU A 127 -1.51 -7.78 -6.42
C LEU A 127 -1.47 -8.45 -5.06
N ILE A 128 -1.31 -7.65 -4.01
CA ILE A 128 -1.37 -8.11 -2.63
C ILE A 128 -2.68 -7.55 -2.05
N ASN A 129 -3.69 -8.40 -1.98
CA ASN A 129 -5.04 -8.02 -1.59
C ASN A 129 -5.36 -8.51 -0.19
N TYR A 130 -5.53 -7.58 0.76
CA TYR A 130 -5.89 -7.88 2.14
C TYR A 130 -7.41 -7.95 2.36
N ASP A 131 -8.20 -7.58 1.35
CA ASP A 131 -9.66 -7.58 1.46
C ASP A 131 -10.26 -8.96 1.15
N SER A 132 -11.45 -9.20 1.69
CA SER A 132 -12.23 -10.38 1.34
C SER A 132 -12.89 -10.25 -0.04
N MET A 133 -13.01 -9.03 -0.57
CA MET A 133 -13.59 -8.80 -1.89
C MET A 133 -12.64 -9.26 -2.98
N THR A 134 -13.18 -10.00 -3.95
CA THR A 134 -12.38 -10.45 -5.08
C THR A 134 -12.25 -9.32 -6.09
N PRO A 135 -11.03 -8.91 -6.44
CA PRO A 135 -10.84 -7.89 -7.47
C PRO A 135 -11.13 -8.44 -8.86
N THR A 136 -11.47 -7.54 -9.77
CA THR A 136 -11.59 -7.88 -11.20
C THR A 136 -10.23 -7.65 -11.85
N VAL A 137 -9.63 -8.69 -12.40
CA VAL A 137 -8.29 -8.60 -12.99
C VAL A 137 -8.32 -9.06 -14.44
N THR A 138 -7.55 -8.38 -15.28
CA THR A 138 -7.42 -8.67 -16.70
C THR A 138 -5.94 -8.54 -17.08
N GLY A 139 -5.46 -9.44 -17.92
CA GLY A 139 -4.08 -9.40 -18.39
C GLY A 139 -3.12 -10.09 -17.44
N ASN A 140 -1.90 -9.61 -17.37
CA ASN A 140 -0.81 -10.26 -16.64
C ASN A 140 -0.79 -9.81 -15.17
N VAL A 141 -1.69 -10.38 -14.38
CA VAL A 141 -1.80 -10.06 -12.95
C VAL A 141 -1.59 -11.33 -12.13
N LYS A 142 -0.63 -11.28 -11.22
CA LYS A 142 -0.40 -12.35 -10.24
C LYS A 142 -0.92 -11.86 -8.89
N THR A 143 -1.86 -12.60 -8.31
CA THR A 143 -2.36 -12.32 -6.97
C THR A 143 -1.60 -13.15 -5.95
N ILE A 144 -1.11 -12.48 -4.91
CA ILE A 144 -0.37 -13.13 -3.82
C ILE A 144 -1.25 -13.10 -2.58
N ASP A 145 -1.33 -14.24 -1.89
CA ASP A 145 -2.05 -14.33 -0.61
C ASP A 145 -1.28 -13.53 0.44
N PRO A 146 -1.94 -12.55 1.09
CA PRO A 146 -1.31 -11.74 2.13
C PRO A 146 -0.77 -12.58 3.29
N SER A 147 -1.39 -13.71 3.61
CA SER A 147 -0.93 -14.56 4.70
C SER A 147 0.49 -15.08 4.43
N GLU A 148 0.83 -15.36 3.19
CA GLU A 148 2.20 -15.75 2.81
C GLU A 148 3.15 -14.57 2.88
N SER A 149 2.77 -13.45 2.27
CA SER A 149 3.58 -12.24 2.23
C SER A 149 3.78 -11.66 3.63
N THR A 150 2.69 -11.46 4.36
CA THR A 150 2.71 -10.85 5.69
C THR A 150 3.47 -11.70 6.69
N THR A 151 3.25 -13.01 6.69
CA THR A 151 3.96 -13.91 7.58
C THR A 151 5.45 -13.85 7.32
N SER A 152 5.84 -13.91 6.07
CA SER A 152 7.25 -13.82 5.69
C SER A 152 7.87 -12.51 6.17
N PHE A 153 7.14 -11.40 6.08
CA PHE A 153 7.62 -10.10 6.46
C PHE A 153 7.60 -9.87 7.97
N LEU A 154 6.45 -10.10 8.61
CA LEU A 154 6.26 -9.75 10.01
C LEU A 154 7.02 -10.67 10.97
N HIS A 155 7.32 -11.89 10.58
CA HIS A 155 8.03 -12.85 11.41
C HIS A 155 9.52 -12.96 11.10
N ARG A 156 10.01 -12.18 10.17
CA ARG A 156 11.45 -12.04 9.96
C ARG A 156 12.03 -11.16 11.04
N LYS A 157 12.81 -11.74 11.85
CA LYS A 157 13.45 -11.00 12.94
C LYS A 157 14.94 -11.01 12.82
#